data_981640b81b56fe1f81ae02f60f1a95a8
#
_entry.id   981640b81b56fe1f81ae02f60f1a95a8
#
_cell.length_a   1.000
_cell.length_b   1.000
_cell.length_c   1.000
_cell.angle_alpha   90.00
_cell.angle_beta   90.00
_cell.angle_gamma   90.00
#
_symmetry.space_group_name_H-M   'P 1'
#
loop_
_entity.id
_entity.type
_entity.pdbx_description
1 polymer ?
#
loop_
_entity_poly.entity_id
_entity_poly.type
_entity_poly.pdbx_seq_one_letter_code
_entity_poly.pdbx_strand_id
1 'polypeptide(L)'
;MRLTDVLDRYAVLMNLSARSVVLYRHSIAKLGEFVGHEPTLADLDDFTVAKFLRWRATNTRGGKPISPESVAKDRSQILALWNWSCRKKIHEGEWPALARQKRIHRTPKAYTSSDVAKIIMQARQRHGRTGGLPSSWWWSTIIYTAWCCGSRIGELMQLRWRDVDLAGRRVLFVASTRKGASADISHALPADLCQQLEEQRRGPDDLVWPWDRQPTSIYPSMRLLCRAAGVPYRAFHAIRKASASYVAAGGGDATAHLGHSDPAMTRGHYLDPAITQTRSALDYLPPLDLADDVAEFVPEPETA
;
A
#
# COMPACT_ATOMS: atom_id res chain seq x y z
N MET A 1 -32.11 -14.71 -4.35
CA MET A 1 -30.77 -15.11 -4.89
C MET A 1 -29.73 -14.79 -3.83
N ARG A 2 -28.80 -15.72 -3.53
CA ARG A 2 -27.71 -15.50 -2.56
C ARG A 2 -26.69 -14.51 -3.11
N LEU A 3 -26.08 -13.71 -2.24
CA LEU A 3 -25.03 -12.76 -2.66
C LEU A 3 -23.76 -13.45 -3.19
N THR A 4 -23.51 -14.68 -2.79
CA THR A 4 -22.44 -15.52 -3.36
C THR A 4 -22.71 -15.83 -4.83
N ASP A 5 -23.94 -16.14 -5.23
CA ASP A 5 -24.32 -16.41 -6.62
C ASP A 5 -24.24 -15.12 -7.47
N VAL A 6 -24.61 -13.97 -6.87
CA VAL A 6 -24.44 -12.64 -7.49
C VAL A 6 -22.96 -12.34 -7.73
N LEU A 7 -22.11 -12.61 -6.72
CA LEU A 7 -20.66 -12.40 -6.84
C LEU A 7 -20.06 -13.25 -7.95
N ASP A 8 -20.45 -14.53 -8.07
CA ASP A 8 -19.88 -15.40 -9.10
C ASP A 8 -20.21 -14.88 -10.52
N ARG A 9 -21.43 -14.41 -10.75
CA ARG A 9 -21.81 -13.74 -12.02
C ARG A 9 -21.06 -12.42 -12.21
N TYR A 10 -21.00 -11.60 -11.16
CA TYR A 10 -20.30 -10.31 -11.18
C TYR A 10 -18.82 -10.50 -11.48
N ALA A 11 -18.17 -11.49 -10.86
CA ALA A 11 -16.76 -11.77 -11.02
C ALA A 11 -16.38 -12.13 -12.46
N VAL A 12 -17.19 -12.95 -13.12
CA VAL A 12 -17.00 -13.31 -14.54
C VAL A 12 -17.18 -12.09 -15.44
N LEU A 13 -18.30 -11.37 -15.31
CA LEU A 13 -18.61 -10.24 -16.20
C LEU A 13 -17.72 -9.02 -16.01
N MET A 14 -17.19 -8.83 -14.80
CA MET A 14 -16.27 -7.73 -14.49
C MET A 14 -14.79 -8.15 -14.50
N ASN A 15 -14.51 -9.38 -14.93
CA ASN A 15 -13.16 -9.95 -15.00
C ASN A 15 -12.37 -9.74 -13.70
N LEU A 16 -12.97 -10.10 -12.56
CA LEU A 16 -12.32 -9.92 -11.26
C LEU A 16 -11.17 -10.92 -11.08
N SER A 17 -10.05 -10.46 -10.52
CA SER A 17 -8.99 -11.37 -10.10
C SER A 17 -9.46 -12.31 -8.98
N ALA A 18 -8.88 -13.53 -8.90
CA ALA A 18 -9.18 -14.49 -7.84
C ALA A 18 -9.02 -13.86 -6.43
N ARG A 19 -8.01 -13.02 -6.25
CA ARG A 19 -7.80 -12.28 -4.98
C ARG A 19 -8.93 -11.31 -4.69
N SER A 20 -9.47 -10.63 -5.69
CA SER A 20 -10.63 -9.74 -5.51
C SER A 20 -11.85 -10.53 -5.09
N VAL A 21 -12.13 -11.67 -5.73
CA VAL A 21 -13.23 -12.56 -5.37
C VAL A 21 -13.15 -12.99 -3.90
N VAL A 22 -11.97 -13.40 -3.42
CA VAL A 22 -11.77 -13.75 -2.00
C VAL A 22 -12.12 -12.58 -1.07
N LEU A 23 -11.76 -11.35 -1.43
CA LEU A 23 -12.07 -10.16 -0.62
C LEU A 23 -13.58 -9.87 -0.60
N TYR A 24 -14.28 -10.02 -1.73
CA TYR A 24 -15.73 -9.88 -1.81
C TYR A 24 -16.45 -10.95 -0.96
N ARG A 25 -16.02 -12.21 -1.08
CA ARG A 25 -16.57 -13.31 -0.24
C ARG A 25 -16.39 -13.02 1.24
N HIS A 26 -15.25 -12.44 1.63
CA HIS A 26 -15.05 -12.04 3.02
C HIS A 26 -16.05 -10.96 3.47
N SER A 27 -16.34 -9.95 2.65
CA SER A 27 -17.33 -8.92 2.99
C SER A 27 -18.75 -9.47 3.03
N ILE A 28 -19.11 -10.39 2.13
CA ILE A 28 -20.40 -11.12 2.17
C ILE A 28 -20.50 -11.94 3.46
N ALA A 29 -19.46 -12.69 3.83
CA ALA A 29 -19.45 -13.46 5.06
C ALA A 29 -19.63 -12.58 6.31
N LYS A 30 -19.04 -11.38 6.32
CA LYS A 30 -19.23 -10.41 7.41
C LYS A 30 -20.67 -9.84 7.46
N LEU A 31 -21.30 -9.65 6.32
CA LEU A 31 -22.73 -9.32 6.27
C LEU A 31 -23.56 -10.49 6.83
N GLY A 32 -23.24 -11.74 6.47
CA GLY A 32 -23.90 -12.93 7.00
C GLY A 32 -23.79 -13.08 8.52
N GLU A 33 -22.59 -12.80 9.09
CA GLU A 33 -22.43 -12.76 10.56
C GLU A 33 -23.35 -11.72 11.22
N PHE A 34 -23.63 -10.60 10.53
CA PHE A 34 -24.50 -9.54 11.04
C PHE A 34 -25.98 -9.90 10.93
N VAL A 35 -26.43 -10.41 9.77
CA VAL A 35 -27.86 -10.75 9.56
C VAL A 35 -28.26 -12.09 10.16
N GLY A 36 -27.28 -12.94 10.50
CA GLY A 36 -27.52 -14.24 11.12
C GLY A 36 -27.88 -15.38 10.15
N HIS A 37 -27.78 -15.14 8.84
CA HIS A 37 -28.04 -16.13 7.79
C HIS A 37 -27.16 -15.90 6.57
N GLU A 38 -27.23 -16.78 5.57
CA GLU A 38 -26.53 -16.57 4.29
C GLU A 38 -27.15 -15.37 3.55
N PRO A 39 -26.38 -14.31 3.26
CA PRO A 39 -26.92 -13.07 2.68
C PRO A 39 -27.51 -13.26 1.29
N THR A 40 -28.63 -12.63 1.05
CA THR A 40 -29.40 -12.63 -0.20
C THR A 40 -29.56 -11.22 -0.75
N LEU A 41 -30.16 -11.07 -1.93
CA LEU A 41 -30.52 -9.77 -2.47
C LEU A 41 -31.51 -9.01 -1.58
N ALA A 42 -32.37 -9.70 -0.81
CA ALA A 42 -33.32 -9.07 0.11
C ALA A 42 -32.65 -8.32 1.27
N ASP A 43 -31.40 -8.68 1.60
CA ASP A 43 -30.61 -8.00 2.64
C ASP A 43 -29.93 -6.72 2.14
N LEU A 44 -30.08 -6.40 0.85
CA LEU A 44 -29.54 -5.17 0.23
C LEU A 44 -30.60 -4.07 0.25
N ASP A 45 -30.83 -3.53 1.44
CA ASP A 45 -31.59 -2.30 1.66
C ASP A 45 -30.76 -1.30 2.48
N ASP A 46 -31.10 0.00 2.39
CA ASP A 46 -30.31 1.06 3.02
C ASP A 46 -30.17 0.89 4.53
N PHE A 47 -31.25 0.43 5.19
CA PHE A 47 -31.27 0.33 6.65
C PHE A 47 -30.42 -0.85 7.14
N THR A 48 -30.56 -2.00 6.51
CA THR A 48 -29.76 -3.20 6.83
C THR A 48 -28.28 -2.98 6.57
N VAL A 49 -27.92 -2.41 5.41
CA VAL A 49 -26.52 -2.15 5.08
C VAL A 49 -25.93 -1.04 5.96
N ALA A 50 -26.70 0.02 6.29
CA ALA A 50 -26.24 1.05 7.22
C ALA A 50 -25.96 0.50 8.63
N LYS A 51 -26.88 -0.35 9.16
CA LYS A 51 -26.69 -1.05 10.43
C LYS A 51 -25.48 -1.98 10.41
N PHE A 52 -25.33 -2.76 9.35
CA PHE A 52 -24.14 -3.61 9.15
C PHE A 52 -22.84 -2.81 9.23
N LEU A 53 -22.75 -1.68 8.51
CA LEU A 53 -21.54 -0.85 8.52
C LEU A 53 -21.25 -0.24 9.89
N ARG A 54 -22.30 0.16 10.63
CA ARG A 54 -22.16 0.65 12.01
C ARG A 54 -21.69 -0.49 12.92
N TRP A 55 -22.32 -1.67 12.84
CA TRP A 55 -21.89 -2.86 13.57
C TRP A 55 -20.43 -3.21 13.27
N ARG A 56 -20.01 -3.17 11.99
CA ARG A 56 -18.61 -3.39 11.59
C ARG A 56 -17.66 -2.39 12.25
N ALA A 57 -18.03 -1.12 12.34
CA ALA A 57 -17.21 -0.07 12.92
C ALA A 57 -17.01 -0.22 14.44
N THR A 58 -18.00 -0.78 15.14
CA THR A 58 -17.94 -1.02 16.60
C THR A 58 -17.35 -2.38 16.96
N ASN A 59 -17.18 -3.27 15.98
CA ASN A 59 -16.68 -4.62 16.22
C ASN A 59 -15.16 -4.63 16.41
N THR A 60 -14.65 -5.66 17.08
CA THR A 60 -13.22 -5.85 17.32
C THR A 60 -12.71 -7.12 16.68
N ARG A 61 -11.42 -7.15 16.37
CA ARG A 61 -10.69 -8.33 15.93
C ARG A 61 -9.46 -8.50 16.82
N GLY A 62 -9.43 -9.58 17.58
CA GLY A 62 -8.34 -9.80 18.56
C GLY A 62 -8.20 -8.66 19.56
N GLY A 63 -9.32 -8.15 20.08
CA GLY A 63 -9.38 -7.04 21.03
C GLY A 63 -9.09 -5.65 20.46
N LYS A 64 -8.84 -5.52 19.16
CA LYS A 64 -8.58 -4.22 18.49
C LYS A 64 -9.78 -3.80 17.64
N PRO A 65 -10.17 -2.52 17.64
CA PRO A 65 -11.23 -2.02 16.75
C PRO A 65 -10.92 -2.30 15.28
N ILE A 66 -11.96 -2.59 14.49
CA ILE A 66 -11.83 -2.71 13.04
C ILE A 66 -11.45 -1.36 12.45
N SER A 67 -10.45 -1.35 11.56
CA SER A 67 -9.99 -0.09 10.96
C SER A 67 -11.07 0.52 10.06
N PRO A 68 -11.18 1.87 10.01
CA PRO A 68 -12.11 2.56 9.11
C PRO A 68 -11.92 2.16 7.63
N GLU A 69 -10.69 1.86 7.23
CA GLU A 69 -10.38 1.39 5.86
C GLU A 69 -10.98 0.01 5.58
N SER A 70 -11.03 -0.87 6.59
CA SER A 70 -11.67 -2.19 6.45
C SER A 70 -13.19 -2.06 6.31
N VAL A 71 -13.81 -1.17 7.07
CA VAL A 71 -15.25 -0.86 6.96
C VAL A 71 -15.56 -0.24 5.60
N ALA A 72 -14.74 0.72 5.14
CA ALA A 72 -14.89 1.34 3.83
C ALA A 72 -14.73 0.33 2.69
N LYS A 73 -13.84 -0.67 2.83
CA LYS A 73 -13.68 -1.76 1.88
C LYS A 73 -14.96 -2.60 1.83
N ASP A 74 -15.47 -3.05 3.00
CA ASP A 74 -16.68 -3.86 3.07
C ASP A 74 -17.87 -3.11 2.45
N ARG A 75 -18.04 -1.80 2.77
CA ARG A 75 -19.02 -0.93 2.13
C ARG A 75 -18.87 -0.92 0.61
N SER A 76 -17.67 -0.67 0.11
CA SER A 76 -17.40 -0.56 -1.32
C SER A 76 -17.76 -1.85 -2.08
N GLN A 77 -17.48 -2.99 -1.49
CA GLN A 77 -17.75 -4.29 -2.09
C GLN A 77 -19.23 -4.65 -2.07
N ILE A 78 -19.93 -4.43 -0.96
CA ILE A 78 -21.38 -4.66 -0.88
C ILE A 78 -22.13 -3.73 -1.83
N LEU A 79 -21.78 -2.43 -1.85
CA LEU A 79 -22.39 -1.48 -2.78
C LEU A 79 -22.10 -1.79 -4.26
N ALA A 80 -20.94 -2.36 -4.57
CA ALA A 80 -20.65 -2.75 -5.94
C ALA A 80 -21.60 -3.88 -6.43
N LEU A 81 -21.85 -4.88 -5.59
CA LEU A 81 -22.80 -5.96 -5.88
C LEU A 81 -24.23 -5.43 -5.96
N TRP A 82 -24.63 -4.57 -5.02
CA TRP A 82 -25.97 -3.97 -5.01
C TRP A 82 -26.23 -3.14 -6.26
N ASN A 83 -25.38 -2.16 -6.57
CA ASN A 83 -25.49 -1.34 -7.78
C ASN A 83 -25.52 -2.20 -9.06
N TRP A 84 -24.69 -3.24 -9.12
CA TRP A 84 -24.70 -4.13 -10.27
C TRP A 84 -25.99 -4.91 -10.39
N SER A 85 -26.54 -5.40 -9.27
CA SER A 85 -27.80 -6.16 -9.22
C SER A 85 -29.00 -5.29 -9.66
N CYS A 86 -29.08 -4.03 -9.21
CA CYS A 86 -30.08 -3.07 -9.67
C CYS A 86 -29.92 -2.79 -11.18
N ARG A 87 -28.69 -2.56 -11.64
CA ARG A 87 -28.39 -2.31 -13.07
C ARG A 87 -28.79 -3.49 -13.97
N LYS A 88 -28.64 -4.71 -13.46
CA LYS A 88 -29.01 -5.93 -14.16
C LYS A 88 -30.49 -6.30 -13.96
N LYS A 89 -31.24 -5.51 -13.22
CA LYS A 89 -32.68 -5.73 -12.91
C LYS A 89 -32.94 -7.12 -12.27
N ILE A 90 -31.99 -7.61 -11.48
CA ILE A 90 -32.11 -8.85 -10.69
C ILE A 90 -32.40 -8.57 -9.22
N HIS A 91 -32.31 -7.32 -8.82
CA HIS A 91 -32.72 -6.79 -7.53
C HIS A 91 -33.93 -5.86 -7.76
N GLU A 92 -35.04 -6.17 -7.13
CA GLU A 92 -36.30 -5.43 -7.27
C GLU A 92 -36.39 -4.20 -6.35
N GLY A 93 -35.45 -4.08 -5.39
CA GLY A 93 -35.37 -2.97 -4.46
C GLY A 93 -34.73 -1.71 -5.07
N GLU A 94 -34.68 -0.67 -4.25
CA GLU A 94 -34.12 0.62 -4.64
C GLU A 94 -32.60 0.60 -4.81
N TRP A 95 -32.09 1.62 -5.47
CA TRP A 95 -30.65 1.87 -5.55
C TRP A 95 -30.13 2.36 -4.20
N PRO A 96 -28.86 2.00 -3.83
CA PRO A 96 -28.31 2.40 -2.54
C PRO A 96 -28.21 3.92 -2.41
N ALA A 97 -28.85 4.47 -1.37
CA ALA A 97 -28.85 5.89 -1.01
C ALA A 97 -28.02 6.20 0.24
N LEU A 98 -27.01 5.38 0.52
CA LEU A 98 -26.17 5.52 1.71
C LEU A 98 -25.23 6.72 1.64
N ALA A 99 -25.14 7.48 2.73
CA ALA A 99 -24.21 8.58 2.87
C ALA A 99 -22.76 8.19 2.53
N ARG A 100 -22.03 9.10 1.88
CA ARG A 100 -20.61 8.89 1.60
C ARG A 100 -19.83 8.86 2.91
N GLN A 101 -19.02 7.82 3.08
CA GLN A 101 -18.10 7.75 4.22
C GLN A 101 -16.89 8.66 3.95
N LYS A 102 -16.63 9.60 4.88
CA LYS A 102 -15.44 10.46 4.81
C LYS A 102 -14.18 9.58 4.92
N ARG A 103 -13.32 9.61 3.92
CA ARG A 103 -12.02 8.95 3.97
C ARG A 103 -11.05 9.84 4.74
N ILE A 104 -10.46 9.29 5.80
CA ILE A 104 -9.37 9.96 6.52
C ILE A 104 -8.07 9.62 5.78
N HIS A 105 -7.47 10.62 5.13
CA HIS A 105 -6.15 10.45 4.53
C HIS A 105 -5.11 10.54 5.63
N ARG A 106 -4.40 9.45 5.84
CA ARG A 106 -3.25 9.43 6.75
C ARG A 106 -2.00 9.84 5.99
N THR A 107 -1.21 10.72 6.60
CA THR A 107 0.11 11.09 6.07
C THR A 107 0.93 9.83 5.75
N PRO A 108 1.43 9.69 4.51
CA PRO A 108 2.31 8.59 4.16
C PRO A 108 3.54 8.57 5.08
N LYS A 109 3.90 7.41 5.60
CA LYS A 109 5.12 7.21 6.38
C LYS A 109 6.06 6.30 5.59
N ALA A 110 7.24 6.80 5.28
CA ALA A 110 8.30 6.09 4.58
C ALA A 110 9.42 5.64 5.53
N TYR A 111 10.34 4.84 5.05
CA TYR A 111 11.64 4.64 5.69
C TYR A 111 12.56 5.81 5.31
N THR A 112 13.47 6.18 6.18
CA THR A 112 14.59 7.05 5.81
C THR A 112 15.62 6.25 4.99
N SER A 113 16.51 6.94 4.27
CA SER A 113 17.64 6.28 3.59
C SER A 113 18.53 5.52 4.58
N SER A 114 18.75 6.07 5.76
CA SER A 114 19.47 5.40 6.85
C SER A 114 18.76 4.13 7.32
N ASP A 115 17.43 4.15 7.47
CA ASP A 115 16.66 2.96 7.84
C ASP A 115 16.84 1.85 6.80
N VAL A 116 16.73 2.18 5.50
CA VAL A 116 16.90 1.21 4.42
C VAL A 116 18.32 0.65 4.41
N ALA A 117 19.34 1.50 4.57
CA ALA A 117 20.72 1.06 4.66
C ALA A 117 20.94 0.09 5.84
N LYS A 118 20.44 0.41 7.04
CA LYS A 118 20.51 -0.48 8.21
C LYS A 118 19.83 -1.83 7.96
N ILE A 119 18.68 -1.84 7.32
CA ILE A 119 17.96 -3.07 6.98
C ILE A 119 18.77 -3.91 5.98
N ILE A 120 19.37 -3.31 4.95
CA ILE A 120 20.24 -4.00 3.98
C ILE A 120 21.48 -4.59 4.67
N MET A 121 22.15 -3.81 5.52
CA MET A 121 23.33 -4.26 6.26
C MET A 121 22.99 -5.45 7.17
N GLN A 122 21.87 -5.39 7.87
CA GLN A 122 21.39 -6.51 8.69
C GLN A 122 20.98 -7.72 7.82
N ALA A 123 20.43 -7.49 6.63
CA ALA A 123 20.08 -8.56 5.69
C ALA A 123 21.32 -9.35 5.24
N ARG A 124 22.44 -8.67 5.00
CA ARG A 124 23.73 -9.29 4.61
C ARG A 124 24.27 -10.26 5.65
N GLN A 125 23.86 -10.12 6.91
CA GLN A 125 24.26 -10.99 8.03
C GLN A 125 23.31 -12.19 8.22
N ARG A 126 22.26 -12.35 7.38
CA ARG A 126 21.34 -13.47 7.52
C ARG A 126 21.96 -14.79 7.10
N HIS A 127 21.83 -15.78 7.97
CA HIS A 127 22.23 -17.15 7.68
C HIS A 127 21.09 -17.96 7.07
N GLY A 128 21.44 -19.13 6.51
CA GLY A 128 20.49 -20.07 5.92
C GLY A 128 20.08 -19.74 4.50
N ARG A 129 18.97 -20.34 4.04
CA ARG A 129 18.49 -20.26 2.66
C ARG A 129 17.05 -19.75 2.59
N THR A 130 16.75 -19.03 1.53
CA THR A 130 15.44 -18.51 1.17
C THR A 130 15.22 -18.80 -0.31
N GLY A 131 14.18 -19.57 -0.67
CA GLY A 131 13.92 -19.95 -2.05
C GLY A 131 15.09 -20.67 -2.71
N GLY A 132 15.84 -21.46 -1.94
CA GLY A 132 17.04 -22.15 -2.43
C GLY A 132 18.28 -21.28 -2.59
N LEU A 133 18.26 -20.00 -2.24
CA LEU A 133 19.37 -19.03 -2.35
C LEU A 133 19.89 -18.65 -0.95
N PRO A 134 21.14 -18.13 -0.82
CA PRO A 134 21.64 -17.59 0.44
C PRO A 134 20.68 -16.49 0.95
N SER A 135 20.24 -16.58 2.22
CA SER A 135 19.29 -15.61 2.77
C SER A 135 19.88 -14.20 2.85
N SER A 136 21.20 -14.07 3.05
CA SER A 136 21.91 -12.80 3.01
C SER A 136 21.79 -12.11 1.65
N TRP A 137 22.03 -12.83 0.57
CA TRP A 137 21.89 -12.35 -0.80
C TRP A 137 20.41 -12.02 -1.12
N TRP A 138 19.51 -12.96 -0.85
CA TRP A 138 18.09 -12.83 -1.20
C TRP A 138 17.48 -11.56 -0.58
N TRP A 139 17.69 -11.35 0.73
CA TRP A 139 17.10 -10.23 1.45
C TRP A 139 17.77 -8.89 1.15
N SER A 140 19.10 -8.85 1.04
CA SER A 140 19.80 -7.60 0.76
C SER A 140 19.50 -7.09 -0.64
N THR A 141 19.54 -7.97 -1.65
CA THR A 141 19.34 -7.56 -3.05
C THR A 141 17.89 -7.20 -3.37
N ILE A 142 16.88 -7.92 -2.83
CA ILE A 142 15.47 -7.56 -3.06
C ILE A 142 15.11 -6.21 -2.42
N ILE A 143 15.63 -5.93 -1.22
CA ILE A 143 15.40 -4.64 -0.53
C ILE A 143 16.09 -3.52 -1.29
N TYR A 144 17.32 -3.73 -1.74
CA TYR A 144 18.06 -2.74 -2.51
C TYR A 144 17.40 -2.45 -3.86
N THR A 145 16.95 -3.50 -4.58
CA THR A 145 16.19 -3.33 -5.82
C THR A 145 14.86 -2.60 -5.57
N ALA A 146 14.15 -2.93 -4.47
CA ALA A 146 12.92 -2.23 -4.09
C ALA A 146 13.16 -0.74 -3.84
N TRP A 147 14.30 -0.38 -3.25
CA TRP A 147 14.72 1.00 -3.04
C TRP A 147 15.02 1.70 -4.36
N CYS A 148 15.82 1.10 -5.23
CA CYS A 148 16.22 1.72 -6.50
C CYS A 148 15.04 1.92 -7.45
N CYS A 149 14.13 0.94 -7.53
CA CYS A 149 13.05 0.93 -8.52
C CYS A 149 11.69 1.39 -7.98
N GLY A 150 11.55 1.54 -6.67
CA GLY A 150 10.25 1.81 -6.05
C GLY A 150 9.19 0.74 -6.33
N SER A 151 9.56 -0.46 -6.76
CA SER A 151 8.63 -1.51 -7.20
C SER A 151 7.81 -2.09 -6.06
N ARG A 152 6.61 -2.61 -6.38
CA ARG A 152 5.82 -3.36 -5.41
C ARG A 152 6.45 -4.71 -5.15
N ILE A 153 6.32 -5.22 -3.92
CA ILE A 153 6.86 -6.56 -3.57
C ILE A 153 6.34 -7.65 -4.52
N GLY A 154 5.08 -7.58 -4.96
CA GLY A 154 4.51 -8.53 -5.90
C GLY A 154 5.12 -8.47 -7.31
N GLU A 155 5.63 -7.30 -7.71
CA GLU A 155 6.37 -7.12 -8.97
C GLU A 155 7.76 -7.75 -8.87
N LEU A 156 8.47 -7.50 -7.77
CA LEU A 156 9.78 -8.10 -7.49
C LEU A 156 9.71 -9.64 -7.41
N MET A 157 8.69 -10.18 -6.73
CA MET A 157 8.50 -11.63 -6.58
C MET A 157 8.14 -12.35 -7.89
N GLN A 158 7.80 -11.62 -8.95
CA GLN A 158 7.51 -12.17 -10.28
C GLN A 158 8.61 -11.87 -11.30
N LEU A 159 9.64 -11.10 -10.90
CA LEU A 159 10.74 -10.73 -11.79
C LEU A 159 11.54 -11.96 -12.20
N ARG A 160 11.79 -12.09 -13.50
CA ARG A 160 12.62 -13.16 -14.07
C ARG A 160 13.96 -12.63 -14.55
N TRP A 161 14.93 -13.51 -14.64
CA TRP A 161 16.28 -13.13 -15.08
C TRP A 161 16.31 -12.59 -16.52
N ARG A 162 15.40 -13.01 -17.40
CA ARG A 162 15.26 -12.44 -18.75
C ARG A 162 14.91 -10.95 -18.78
N ASP A 163 14.33 -10.43 -17.70
CA ASP A 163 13.93 -9.04 -17.56
C ASP A 163 14.99 -8.18 -16.86
N VAL A 164 16.18 -8.78 -16.57
CA VAL A 164 17.32 -8.13 -15.92
C VAL A 164 18.51 -8.08 -16.86
N ASP A 165 18.85 -6.91 -17.34
CA ASP A 165 20.05 -6.63 -18.13
C ASP A 165 21.15 -6.10 -17.20
N LEU A 166 22.01 -7.00 -16.73
CA LEU A 166 23.10 -6.63 -15.82
C LEU A 166 24.21 -5.84 -16.53
N ALA A 167 24.47 -6.11 -17.81
CA ALA A 167 25.46 -5.38 -18.59
C ALA A 167 25.00 -3.94 -18.86
N GLY A 168 23.74 -3.77 -19.29
CA GLY A 168 23.12 -2.46 -19.47
C GLY A 168 22.66 -1.82 -18.16
N ARG A 169 22.83 -2.50 -17.01
CA ARG A 169 22.43 -2.07 -15.66
C ARG A 169 20.98 -1.60 -15.60
N ARG A 170 20.07 -2.42 -16.12
CA ARG A 170 18.65 -2.12 -16.19
C ARG A 170 17.80 -3.32 -15.77
N VAL A 171 16.62 -3.01 -15.26
CA VAL A 171 15.57 -4.00 -14.99
C VAL A 171 14.28 -3.54 -15.64
N LEU A 172 13.55 -4.46 -16.25
CA LEU A 172 12.26 -4.23 -16.89
C LEU A 172 11.15 -4.89 -16.05
N PHE A 173 10.16 -4.11 -15.63
CA PHE A 173 8.93 -4.62 -15.04
C PHE A 173 7.83 -4.58 -16.08
N VAL A 174 7.47 -5.74 -16.62
CA VAL A 174 6.46 -5.86 -17.68
C VAL A 174 5.05 -5.58 -17.16
N ALA A 175 4.23 -4.91 -17.95
CA ALA A 175 2.88 -4.47 -17.57
C ALA A 175 1.99 -5.63 -17.10
N SER A 176 2.12 -6.81 -17.73
CA SER A 176 1.34 -8.00 -17.39
C SER A 176 1.52 -8.51 -15.95
N THR A 177 2.68 -8.23 -15.33
CA THR A 177 2.96 -8.58 -13.92
C THR A 177 2.64 -7.45 -12.95
N ARG A 178 2.28 -6.27 -13.46
CA ARG A 178 2.05 -5.05 -12.68
C ARG A 178 0.56 -4.77 -12.55
N LYS A 179 0.06 -4.69 -11.32
CA LYS A 179 -1.36 -4.46 -11.06
C LYS A 179 -1.84 -3.11 -11.61
N GLY A 180 -2.74 -3.15 -12.60
CA GLY A 180 -3.36 -1.96 -13.20
C GLY A 180 -2.41 -1.13 -14.07
N ALA A 181 -1.27 -1.69 -14.48
CA ALA A 181 -0.36 -1.03 -15.40
C ALA A 181 -0.78 -1.28 -16.86
N SER A 182 -0.65 -0.27 -17.70
CA SER A 182 -0.87 -0.32 -19.13
C SER A 182 0.44 -0.32 -19.95
N ALA A 183 1.59 -0.08 -19.27
CA ALA A 183 2.89 -0.02 -19.91
C ALA A 183 3.98 -0.65 -19.02
N ASP A 184 5.01 -1.15 -19.69
CA ASP A 184 6.23 -1.60 -19.06
C ASP A 184 6.97 -0.42 -18.42
N ILE A 185 7.77 -0.68 -17.41
CA ILE A 185 8.64 0.32 -16.80
C ILE A 185 10.06 -0.22 -16.63
N SER A 186 11.03 0.56 -17.06
CA SER A 186 12.45 0.21 -16.92
C SER A 186 13.12 1.12 -15.90
N HIS A 187 13.96 0.53 -15.06
CA HIS A 187 14.77 1.26 -14.08
C HIS A 187 16.26 0.96 -14.25
N ALA A 188 17.09 1.97 -14.02
CA ALA A 188 18.52 1.78 -13.90
C ALA A 188 18.87 1.12 -12.55
N LEU A 189 19.91 0.30 -12.56
CA LEU A 189 20.45 -0.33 -11.37
C LEU A 189 21.87 0.18 -11.09
N PRO A 190 22.25 0.41 -9.82
CA PRO A 190 23.63 0.70 -9.45
C PRO A 190 24.57 -0.45 -9.79
N ALA A 191 25.83 -0.14 -10.12
CA ALA A 191 26.81 -1.14 -10.53
C ALA A 191 27.07 -2.20 -9.46
N ASP A 192 27.11 -1.80 -8.19
CA ASP A 192 27.33 -2.69 -7.04
C ASP A 192 26.14 -3.64 -6.84
N LEU A 193 24.90 -3.21 -7.11
CA LEU A 193 23.74 -4.08 -7.08
C LEU A 193 23.78 -5.09 -8.23
N CYS A 194 24.17 -4.65 -9.44
CA CYS A 194 24.34 -5.56 -10.58
C CYS A 194 25.39 -6.64 -10.30
N GLN A 195 26.51 -6.28 -9.69
CA GLN A 195 27.54 -7.23 -9.28
C GLN A 195 27.00 -8.25 -8.26
N GLN A 196 26.26 -7.80 -7.25
CA GLN A 196 25.61 -8.69 -6.28
C GLN A 196 24.58 -9.62 -6.96
N LEU A 197 23.80 -9.12 -7.91
CA LEU A 197 22.80 -9.91 -8.63
C LEU A 197 23.48 -11.00 -9.48
N GLU A 198 24.62 -10.71 -10.14
CA GLU A 198 25.38 -11.64 -10.96
C GLU A 198 25.85 -12.88 -10.17
N GLU A 199 26.15 -12.74 -8.86
CA GLU A 199 26.58 -13.84 -7.98
C GLU A 199 25.63 -15.04 -7.95
N GLN A 200 24.34 -14.80 -8.14
CA GLN A 200 23.30 -15.84 -8.07
C GLN A 200 22.46 -15.89 -9.36
N ARG A 201 23.02 -15.44 -10.49
CA ARG A 201 22.36 -15.48 -11.80
C ARG A 201 21.99 -16.92 -12.18
N ARG A 202 20.80 -17.07 -12.75
CA ARG A 202 20.26 -18.35 -13.20
C ARG A 202 19.73 -18.27 -14.64
N GLY A 203 18.98 -19.28 -15.05
CA GLY A 203 18.35 -19.31 -16.36
C GLY A 203 17.36 -18.15 -16.57
N PRO A 204 17.12 -17.75 -17.82
CA PRO A 204 16.33 -16.57 -18.14
C PRO A 204 14.90 -16.64 -17.60
N ASP A 205 14.33 -17.81 -17.49
CA ASP A 205 12.97 -18.02 -17.02
C ASP A 205 12.84 -18.22 -15.50
N ASP A 206 13.97 -18.34 -14.79
CA ASP A 206 13.97 -18.44 -13.35
C ASP A 206 13.60 -17.12 -12.70
N LEU A 207 12.92 -17.20 -11.54
CA LEU A 207 12.67 -16.03 -10.70
C LEU A 207 13.98 -15.53 -10.10
N VAL A 208 14.17 -14.21 -10.08
CA VAL A 208 15.32 -13.58 -9.41
C VAL A 208 15.26 -13.88 -7.91
N TRP A 209 14.09 -13.73 -7.31
CA TRP A 209 13.84 -13.98 -5.88
C TRP A 209 12.75 -15.04 -5.69
N PRO A 210 13.04 -16.33 -5.85
CA PRO A 210 12.09 -17.40 -5.56
C PRO A 210 11.71 -17.41 -4.09
N TRP A 211 10.41 -17.69 -3.82
CA TRP A 211 9.87 -17.79 -2.47
C TRP A 211 9.14 -19.11 -2.29
N ASP A 212 9.67 -19.96 -1.45
CA ASP A 212 9.24 -21.34 -1.22
C ASP A 212 8.22 -21.51 -0.08
N ARG A 213 7.67 -20.41 0.41
CA ARG A 213 6.76 -20.36 1.55
C ARG A 213 5.45 -19.70 1.17
N GLN A 214 4.49 -19.72 2.11
CA GLN A 214 3.25 -18.96 1.93
C GLN A 214 3.56 -17.47 1.63
N PRO A 215 2.92 -16.86 0.61
CA PRO A 215 3.23 -15.49 0.17
C PRO A 215 3.15 -14.45 1.30
N THR A 216 2.26 -14.67 2.28
CA THR A 216 2.09 -13.76 3.41
C THR A 216 3.22 -13.84 4.43
N SER A 217 4.03 -14.92 4.44
CA SER A 217 5.12 -15.12 5.41
C SER A 217 6.32 -14.19 5.19
N ILE A 218 6.37 -13.51 4.04
CA ILE A 218 7.40 -12.48 3.77
C ILE A 218 7.30 -11.31 4.76
N TYR A 219 6.08 -10.94 5.19
CA TYR A 219 5.87 -9.80 6.09
C TYR A 219 6.39 -10.06 7.52
N PRO A 220 6.11 -11.20 8.18
CA PRO A 220 6.76 -11.57 9.43
C PRO A 220 8.29 -11.61 9.32
N SER A 221 8.83 -12.16 8.23
CA SER A 221 10.28 -12.23 7.99
C SER A 221 10.92 -10.84 7.89
N MET A 222 10.27 -9.91 7.16
CA MET A 222 10.69 -8.51 7.09
C MET A 222 10.59 -7.80 8.45
N ARG A 223 9.58 -8.11 9.25
CA ARG A 223 9.45 -7.55 10.61
C ARG A 223 10.59 -7.98 11.53
N LEU A 224 10.98 -9.24 11.47
CA LEU A 224 12.14 -9.75 12.23
C LEU A 224 13.42 -9.06 11.78
N LEU A 225 13.61 -8.87 10.47
CA LEU A 225 14.76 -8.17 9.92
C LEU A 225 14.82 -6.71 10.38
N CYS A 226 13.71 -5.98 10.32
CA CYS A 226 13.64 -4.60 10.83
C CYS A 226 13.95 -4.53 12.32
N ARG A 227 13.43 -5.47 13.13
CA ARG A 227 13.74 -5.55 14.57
C ARG A 227 15.22 -5.74 14.82
N ALA A 228 15.87 -6.66 14.10
CA ALA A 228 17.30 -6.91 14.22
C ALA A 228 18.14 -5.71 13.78
N ALA A 229 17.65 -4.94 12.79
CA ALA A 229 18.29 -3.70 12.32
C ALA A 229 18.04 -2.49 13.24
N GLY A 230 17.26 -2.62 14.32
CA GLY A 230 16.86 -1.49 15.16
C GLY A 230 15.96 -0.47 14.45
N VAL A 231 15.22 -0.89 13.41
CA VAL A 231 14.38 -0.02 12.58
C VAL A 231 12.90 -0.33 12.82
N PRO A 232 12.04 0.70 13.01
CA PRO A 232 10.59 0.49 13.12
C PRO A 232 10.01 -0.19 11.88
N TYR A 233 9.25 -1.27 12.07
CA TYR A 233 8.64 -2.00 10.96
C TYR A 233 7.54 -1.19 10.25
N ARG A 234 7.69 -0.98 8.92
CA ARG A 234 6.75 -0.27 8.05
C ARG A 234 6.36 -1.06 6.78
N ALA A 235 6.75 -2.33 6.69
CA ALA A 235 6.58 -3.23 5.54
C ALA A 235 7.27 -2.75 4.23
N PHE A 236 7.28 -3.62 3.19
CA PHE A 236 7.90 -3.31 1.90
C PHE A 236 7.31 -2.07 1.21
N HIS A 237 6.02 -1.83 1.38
CA HIS A 237 5.39 -0.68 0.73
C HIS A 237 5.96 0.66 1.20
N ALA A 238 6.52 0.73 2.40
CA ALA A 238 7.20 1.91 2.90
C ALA A 238 8.57 2.15 2.24
N ILE A 239 9.23 1.10 1.69
CA ILE A 239 10.43 1.26 0.85
C ILE A 239 10.05 1.97 -0.46
N ARG A 240 8.95 1.55 -1.09
CA ARG A 240 8.42 2.21 -2.30
C ARG A 240 8.04 3.67 -2.03
N LYS A 241 7.43 3.96 -0.87
CA LYS A 241 7.16 5.34 -0.46
C LYS A 241 8.45 6.15 -0.28
N ALA A 242 9.46 5.56 0.35
CA ALA A 242 10.76 6.18 0.54
C ALA A 242 11.42 6.49 -0.81
N SER A 243 11.52 5.50 -1.70
CA SER A 243 12.06 5.69 -3.04
C SER A 243 11.38 6.87 -3.76
N ALA A 244 10.04 6.89 -3.81
CA ALA A 244 9.28 7.97 -4.44
C ALA A 244 9.52 9.33 -3.77
N SER A 245 9.56 9.37 -2.42
CA SER A 245 9.76 10.62 -1.67
C SER A 245 11.14 11.19 -1.92
N TYR A 246 12.20 10.37 -1.95
CA TYR A 246 13.55 10.84 -2.25
C TYR A 246 13.71 11.26 -3.70
N VAL A 247 13.07 10.57 -4.66
CA VAL A 247 13.03 11.00 -6.07
C VAL A 247 12.37 12.39 -6.17
N ALA A 248 11.23 12.59 -5.53
CA ALA A 248 10.53 13.88 -5.52
C ALA A 248 11.35 14.98 -4.82
N ALA A 249 11.96 14.68 -3.67
CA ALA A 249 12.81 15.63 -2.94
C ALA A 249 14.04 16.05 -3.75
N GLY A 250 14.58 15.15 -4.59
CA GLY A 250 15.65 15.44 -5.54
C GLY A 250 15.21 16.12 -6.83
N GLY A 251 13.94 16.50 -6.98
CA GLY A 251 13.38 17.15 -8.17
C GLY A 251 13.00 16.20 -9.32
N GLY A 252 13.06 14.88 -9.10
CA GLY A 252 12.67 13.88 -10.09
C GLY A 252 11.16 13.64 -10.12
N ASP A 253 10.68 13.05 -11.23
CA ASP A 253 9.26 12.65 -11.37
C ASP A 253 8.97 11.34 -10.64
N ALA A 254 8.48 11.44 -9.41
CA ALA A 254 8.07 10.29 -8.61
C ALA A 254 6.87 9.53 -9.21
N THR A 255 6.04 10.18 -10.03
CA THR A 255 4.87 9.54 -10.69
C THR A 255 5.35 8.61 -11.79
N ALA A 256 6.23 9.10 -12.65
CA ALA A 256 6.88 8.29 -13.68
C ALA A 256 7.74 7.18 -13.05
N HIS A 257 8.52 7.50 -11.99
CA HIS A 257 9.32 6.52 -11.26
C HIS A 257 8.49 5.36 -10.70
N LEU A 258 7.31 5.62 -10.20
CA LEU A 258 6.40 4.56 -9.72
C LEU A 258 5.56 3.92 -10.83
N GLY A 259 5.52 4.51 -12.03
CA GLY A 259 4.64 4.12 -13.12
C GLY A 259 3.16 4.23 -12.75
N HIS A 260 2.79 5.34 -12.08
CA HIS A 260 1.39 5.66 -11.82
C HIS A 260 0.82 6.47 -12.98
N SER A 261 -0.45 6.20 -13.33
CA SER A 261 -1.18 6.99 -14.34
C SER A 261 -1.72 8.30 -13.77
N ASP A 262 -1.86 8.41 -12.45
CA ASP A 262 -2.44 9.58 -11.77
C ASP A 262 -1.44 10.18 -10.76
N PRO A 263 -0.97 11.41 -11.01
CA PRO A 263 -0.09 12.14 -10.08
C PRO A 263 -0.73 12.40 -8.70
N ALA A 264 -2.07 12.54 -8.63
CA ALA A 264 -2.75 12.75 -7.36
C ALA A 264 -2.62 11.51 -6.45
N MET A 265 -2.60 10.31 -7.03
CA MET A 265 -2.32 9.06 -6.31
C MET A 265 -0.92 9.09 -5.69
N THR A 266 0.08 9.54 -6.44
CA THR A 266 1.46 9.65 -5.94
C THR A 266 1.55 10.66 -4.80
N ARG A 267 1.06 11.88 -4.99
CA ARG A 267 1.07 12.92 -3.95
C ARG A 267 0.32 12.50 -2.69
N GLY A 268 -0.88 11.97 -2.82
CA GLY A 268 -1.76 11.66 -1.68
C GLY A 268 -1.34 10.42 -0.88
N HIS A 269 -0.65 9.46 -1.49
CA HIS A 269 -0.45 8.15 -0.86
C HIS A 269 1.00 7.69 -0.74
N TYR A 270 1.93 8.32 -1.46
CA TYR A 270 3.32 7.86 -1.53
C TYR A 270 4.35 8.85 -1.01
N LEU A 271 4.11 10.15 -1.15
CA LEU A 271 5.09 11.15 -0.73
C LEU A 271 4.99 11.38 0.79
N ASP A 272 6.09 11.14 1.49
CA ASP A 272 6.22 11.42 2.92
C ASP A 272 6.67 12.88 3.08
N PRO A 273 5.86 13.74 3.71
CA PRO A 273 6.22 15.14 3.91
C PRO A 273 7.51 15.33 4.69
N ALA A 274 7.85 14.42 5.61
CA ALA A 274 9.10 14.49 6.36
C ALA A 274 10.36 14.33 5.47
N ILE A 275 10.19 13.80 4.25
CA ILE A 275 11.28 13.66 3.27
C ILE A 275 11.18 14.74 2.17
N THR A 276 9.94 15.05 1.72
CA THR A 276 9.72 15.94 0.57
C THR A 276 9.64 17.41 0.94
N GLN A 277 9.27 17.75 2.17
CA GLN A 277 9.23 19.13 2.63
C GLN A 277 10.63 19.58 3.07
N THR A 278 11.38 20.15 2.14
CA THR A 278 12.70 20.72 2.40
C THR A 278 12.62 22.11 3.04
N ARG A 279 11.46 22.76 2.97
CA ARG A 279 11.20 24.09 3.56
C ARG A 279 9.88 24.07 4.32
N SER A 280 9.86 24.74 5.48
CA SER A 280 8.66 25.01 6.25
C SER A 280 7.84 26.14 5.62
N ALA A 281 6.53 26.17 5.84
CA ALA A 281 5.73 27.35 5.53
C ALA A 281 6.28 28.61 6.23
N LEU A 282 6.88 28.44 7.41
CA LEU A 282 7.54 29.53 8.16
C LEU A 282 8.70 30.19 7.38
N ASP A 283 9.38 29.44 6.49
CA ASP A 283 10.48 29.98 5.69
C ASP A 283 9.99 31.01 4.62
N TYR A 284 8.68 31.08 4.41
CA TYR A 284 8.03 31.98 3.45
C TYR A 284 7.18 33.06 4.13
N LEU A 285 6.94 32.94 5.45
CA LEU A 285 6.17 33.95 6.18
C LEU A 285 7.10 35.10 6.57
N PRO A 286 6.66 36.35 6.38
CA PRO A 286 7.42 37.50 6.90
C PRO A 286 7.42 37.43 8.44
N PRO A 287 8.49 37.88 9.09
CA PRO A 287 8.50 38.01 10.53
C PRO A 287 7.40 38.99 10.99
N LEU A 288 6.72 38.63 12.08
CA LEU A 288 5.77 39.54 12.71
C LEU A 288 6.59 40.48 13.60
N ASP A 289 6.40 41.79 13.38
CA ASP A 289 6.93 42.80 14.28
C ASP A 289 6.00 42.93 15.48
N LEU A 290 6.36 42.31 16.59
CA LEU A 290 5.58 42.30 17.83
C LEU A 290 6.19 43.21 18.91
N ALA A 291 7.19 44.01 18.52
CA ALA A 291 8.00 44.78 19.47
C ALA A 291 7.25 46.03 20.01
N ASP A 292 6.27 46.58 19.29
CA ASP A 292 5.63 47.85 19.64
C ASP A 292 4.39 47.73 20.54
N ASP A 293 3.77 46.55 20.71
CA ASP A 293 2.50 46.45 21.46
C ASP A 293 2.64 45.98 22.95
N VAL A 294 3.86 45.71 23.42
CA VAL A 294 4.06 45.22 24.80
C VAL A 294 4.36 46.36 25.80
N ALA A 295 4.56 47.58 25.33
CA ALA A 295 5.05 48.70 26.17
C ALA A 295 3.92 49.52 26.84
N GLU A 296 2.64 49.34 26.53
CA GLU A 296 1.56 50.20 27.03
C GLU A 296 0.51 49.56 27.95
N PHE A 297 0.67 48.31 28.35
CA PHE A 297 -0.24 47.74 29.34
C PHE A 297 0.34 47.85 30.75
N VAL A 298 0.33 49.07 31.33
CA VAL A 298 0.50 49.27 32.76
C VAL A 298 -0.88 49.21 33.39
N PRO A 299 -1.24 48.21 34.20
CA PRO A 299 -2.50 48.26 34.91
C PRO A 299 -2.51 49.37 35.90
N GLU A 300 -3.55 50.24 35.87
CA GLU A 300 -3.78 51.26 36.89
C GLU A 300 -3.88 50.59 38.29
N PRO A 301 -3.30 51.19 39.32
CA PRO A 301 -3.42 50.67 40.67
C PRO A 301 -4.86 50.81 41.15
N GLU A 302 -5.46 49.72 41.58
CA GLU A 302 -6.76 49.74 42.30
C GLU A 302 -6.62 50.64 43.53
N THR A 303 -7.32 51.77 43.48
CA THR A 303 -7.49 52.65 44.68
C THR A 303 -8.49 52.00 45.62
N ALA A 304 -8.06 51.73 46.85
CA ALA A 304 -8.84 51.21 47.98
C ALA A 304 -9.94 52.19 48.44
#